data_a96c39f890ad0f94c93eb8afde36ea8d
#
_entry.id   a96c39f890ad0f94c93eb8afde36ea8d
#
_cell.length_a   1.000
_cell.length_b   1.000
_cell.length_c   1.000
_cell.angle_alpha   90.00
_cell.angle_beta   90.00
_cell.angle_gamma   90.00
#
_symmetry.space_group_name_H-M   'P 1'
#
loop_
_entity.id
_entity.type
_entity.pdbx_description
1 polymer ?
#
loop_
_entity_poly.entity_id
_entity_poly.type
_entity_poly.pdbx_seq_one_letter_code
_entity_poly.pdbx_strand_id
1 'polypeptide(L)'
;IAVVFATILSLLFLIAGKEDGGKEPKGPVTLSVLTMTGPFISGPIKAHNPEWSAKYDGKYSVEAIEVSFGDIFPKAKQAAMTKSDAFDMLLAANIWMADFVGFDYVIPLDDYLADTEWYPSDVPEGIVKKNTFHGKTYGLICDNDNQYLFYRKDILGNKEYQARFKKKYGYSYNVPPDTLEEMVDVAEFFNNWDWDNDGEDEYGFISSVKRGNQAYWYSFSWTSPYVVIPSDKISTPGIFAFNPENMDPLVNNPGWVRGLTLYKEMLDRGGAPGLDWVRGDVINEIVLGHAAMAIDWGDIGPHTYSDVSIVQGKLGYALAPGAKEYWDWREDKWVKADKTNKAPVHAFNGWSWYITSTTKYPDLSWDFINFMMSEEISGLDVATPDSGFQPWRLSHSENLQPWIDNGWDRQDAKDYIQNTLDVTDHPNSVIDVRIPGVSDYFEGIYEVYLISILSGEKSPQEALDQVAKEWDALTERLDRDNQVDFYQWHLNYR
;
A
#
# COMPACT_ATOMS: atom_id res chain seq x y z
N ILE A 1 23.44 -30.14 34.59
CA ILE A 1 22.80 -29.15 35.50
C ILE A 1 23.65 -27.85 35.57
N ALA A 2 24.41 -27.51 34.55
CA ALA A 2 25.26 -26.32 34.53
C ALA A 2 25.13 -25.45 33.26
N VAL A 3 24.06 -25.62 32.45
CA VAL A 3 23.88 -24.89 31.17
C VAL A 3 22.61 -24.02 31.19
N VAL A 4 21.78 -24.06 32.23
CA VAL A 4 20.49 -23.31 32.26
C VAL A 4 20.61 -21.98 33.05
N PHE A 5 21.75 -21.64 33.66
CA PHE A 5 21.91 -20.39 34.43
C PHE A 5 22.63 -19.25 33.71
N ALA A 6 23.05 -19.43 32.44
CA ALA A 6 23.78 -18.39 31.72
C ALA A 6 22.88 -17.50 30.81
N THR A 7 21.62 -17.87 30.62
CA THR A 7 20.69 -17.14 29.68
C THR A 7 19.77 -16.15 30.40
N ILE A 8 19.73 -16.11 31.72
CA ILE A 8 18.87 -15.16 32.46
C ILE A 8 19.65 -13.89 32.89
N LEU A 9 20.98 -13.85 32.74
CA LEU A 9 21.77 -12.69 33.14
C LEU A 9 22.11 -11.72 31.99
N SER A 10 21.79 -12.05 30.76
CA SER A 10 22.04 -11.17 29.61
C SER A 10 20.87 -10.26 29.22
N LEU A 11 19.68 -10.44 29.83
CA LEU A 11 18.52 -9.57 29.57
C LEU A 11 18.37 -8.40 30.54
N LEU A 12 19.24 -8.28 31.55
CA LEU A 12 19.22 -7.20 32.54
C LEU A 12 20.24 -6.08 32.26
N PHE A 13 21.00 -6.15 31.15
CA PHE A 13 22.06 -5.17 30.84
C PHE A 13 21.75 -4.24 29.65
N LEU A 14 20.53 -4.25 29.07
CA LEU A 14 20.16 -3.41 27.93
C LEU A 14 19.41 -2.13 28.30
N ILE A 15 19.26 -1.81 29.59
CA ILE A 15 18.66 -0.53 30.06
C ILE A 15 19.70 0.41 30.70
N ALA A 16 20.99 0.15 30.53
CA ALA A 16 22.05 0.97 31.12
C ALA A 16 22.85 1.72 30.06
N GLY A 17 22.22 2.72 29.40
CA GLY A 17 22.97 3.53 28.45
C GLY A 17 22.25 4.76 27.92
N LYS A 18 21.71 5.61 28.80
CA LYS A 18 21.64 7.09 28.64
C LYS A 18 21.23 7.69 29.97
N GLU A 19 22.13 8.43 30.60
CA GLU A 19 21.81 9.32 31.71
C GLU A 19 21.06 10.54 31.12
N ASP A 20 19.74 10.40 31.00
CA ASP A 20 18.77 11.49 31.18
C ASP A 20 17.46 10.85 31.68
N GLY A 21 17.21 11.05 32.97
CA GLY A 21 16.37 10.29 33.85
C GLY A 21 14.89 10.11 33.49
N GLY A 22 14.58 9.26 32.57
CA GLY A 22 13.25 8.65 32.44
C GLY A 22 13.03 7.72 33.64
N LYS A 23 12.32 8.19 34.69
CA LYS A 23 11.95 7.34 35.84
C LYS A 23 11.01 6.26 35.32
N GLU A 24 11.35 4.98 35.56
CA GLU A 24 10.41 3.87 35.36
C GLU A 24 9.02 4.24 35.93
N PRO A 25 7.93 4.03 35.13
CA PRO A 25 6.58 4.28 35.63
C PRO A 25 6.32 3.58 36.94
N LYS A 26 5.79 4.28 37.94
CA LYS A 26 5.57 3.75 39.29
C LYS A 26 4.35 2.81 39.39
N GLY A 27 3.68 2.50 38.31
CA GLY A 27 2.46 1.69 38.29
C GLY A 27 2.21 1.08 36.92
N PRO A 28 1.10 0.36 36.73
CA PRO A 28 0.69 -0.16 35.44
C PRO A 28 0.55 0.97 34.42
N VAL A 29 1.00 0.74 33.17
CA VAL A 29 0.87 1.69 32.04
C VAL A 29 0.17 0.98 30.91
N THR A 30 -0.85 1.63 30.35
CA THR A 30 -1.45 1.24 29.08
C THR A 30 -1.07 2.28 28.04
N LEU A 31 -0.30 1.88 27.03
CA LEU A 31 0.02 2.71 25.89
C LEU A 31 -1.18 2.74 24.93
N SER A 32 -1.42 3.88 24.32
CA SER A 32 -2.51 4.08 23.34
C SER A 32 -1.98 4.18 21.91
N VAL A 33 -2.57 3.43 20.98
CA VAL A 33 -2.25 3.45 19.54
C VAL A 33 -3.47 3.88 18.75
N LEU A 34 -3.43 5.05 18.10
CA LEU A 34 -4.46 5.44 17.14
C LEU A 34 -4.29 4.64 15.84
N THR A 35 -5.33 3.94 15.42
CA THR A 35 -5.28 3.11 14.21
C THR A 35 -6.66 2.85 13.61
N MET A 36 -6.69 2.16 12.45
CA MET A 36 -7.91 1.74 11.77
C MET A 36 -8.59 0.58 12.51
N THR A 37 -9.93 0.65 12.61
CA THR A 37 -10.76 -0.44 13.13
C THR A 37 -10.74 -1.65 12.19
N GLY A 38 -10.90 -2.84 12.77
CA GLY A 38 -11.03 -4.10 12.06
C GLY A 38 -9.81 -5.01 12.14
N PRO A 39 -9.92 -6.26 11.65
CA PRO A 39 -8.86 -7.26 11.79
C PRO A 39 -7.58 -6.90 11.03
N PHE A 40 -7.70 -6.15 9.93
CA PHE A 40 -6.62 -5.90 8.98
C PHE A 40 -5.42 -5.18 9.60
N ILE A 41 -5.63 -4.11 10.39
CA ILE A 41 -4.55 -3.26 10.93
C ILE A 41 -4.48 -3.33 12.44
N SER A 42 -5.61 -3.23 13.17
CA SER A 42 -5.61 -3.32 14.63
C SER A 42 -5.52 -4.76 15.17
N GLY A 43 -5.84 -5.75 14.34
CA GLY A 43 -5.80 -7.16 14.70
C GLY A 43 -4.46 -7.62 15.29
N PRO A 44 -3.33 -7.40 14.62
CA PRO A 44 -2.01 -7.74 15.12
C PRO A 44 -1.68 -7.14 16.50
N ILE A 45 -2.05 -5.86 16.75
CA ILE A 45 -1.86 -5.23 18.06
C ILE A 45 -2.56 -6.04 19.15
N LYS A 46 -3.82 -6.40 18.91
CA LYS A 46 -4.65 -7.16 19.88
C LYS A 46 -4.14 -8.58 20.06
N ALA A 47 -3.67 -9.22 19.00
CA ALA A 47 -3.17 -10.58 19.03
C ALA A 47 -1.88 -10.68 19.85
N HIS A 48 -0.95 -9.74 19.69
CA HIS A 48 0.39 -9.82 20.28
C HIS A 48 0.55 -9.03 21.60
N ASN A 49 -0.38 -8.11 21.93
CA ASN A 49 -0.34 -7.40 23.22
C ASN A 49 -0.25 -8.32 24.46
N PRO A 50 -0.99 -9.45 24.57
CA PRO A 50 -0.86 -10.35 25.72
C PRO A 50 0.55 -10.93 25.88
N GLU A 51 1.22 -11.28 24.78
CA GLU A 51 2.58 -11.81 24.80
C GLU A 51 3.58 -10.75 25.23
N TRP A 52 3.49 -9.54 24.63
CA TRP A 52 4.35 -8.43 25.04
C TRP A 52 4.14 -8.04 26.50
N SER A 53 2.89 -7.94 26.94
CA SER A 53 2.53 -7.61 28.33
C SER A 53 3.10 -8.64 29.33
N ALA A 54 3.10 -9.92 28.95
CA ALA A 54 3.64 -11.00 29.81
C ALA A 54 5.15 -10.84 30.06
N LYS A 55 5.92 -10.23 29.16
CA LYS A 55 7.35 -9.93 29.38
C LYS A 55 7.59 -9.01 30.60
N TYR A 56 6.55 -8.29 31.01
CA TYR A 56 6.57 -7.31 32.10
C TYR A 56 5.62 -7.69 33.25
N ASP A 57 5.28 -8.97 33.38
CA ASP A 57 4.36 -9.47 34.41
C ASP A 57 3.00 -8.74 34.43
N GLY A 58 2.53 -8.29 33.27
CA GLY A 58 1.28 -7.54 33.12
C GLY A 58 1.35 -6.08 33.59
N LYS A 59 2.55 -5.56 33.87
CA LYS A 59 2.75 -4.15 34.28
C LYS A 59 2.46 -3.18 33.14
N TYR A 60 2.74 -3.57 31.90
CA TYR A 60 2.54 -2.76 30.70
C TYR A 60 1.59 -3.46 29.74
N SER A 61 0.76 -2.67 29.04
CA SER A 61 -0.16 -3.13 28.02
C SER A 61 -0.31 -2.09 26.92
N VAL A 62 -0.89 -2.48 25.79
CA VAL A 62 -1.19 -1.59 24.67
C VAL A 62 -2.67 -1.69 24.32
N GLU A 63 -3.32 -0.55 24.07
CA GLU A 63 -4.70 -0.44 23.62
C GLU A 63 -4.76 0.21 22.23
N ALA A 64 -5.45 -0.44 21.30
CA ALA A 64 -5.76 0.14 20.01
C ALA A 64 -6.97 1.07 20.13
N ILE A 65 -6.79 2.33 19.84
CA ILE A 65 -7.85 3.34 19.73
C ILE A 65 -8.33 3.32 18.27
N GLU A 66 -9.36 2.53 18.04
CA GLU A 66 -9.85 2.20 16.70
C GLU A 66 -10.82 3.25 16.17
N VAL A 67 -10.58 3.68 14.93
CA VAL A 67 -11.44 4.62 14.20
C VAL A 67 -11.60 4.17 12.75
N SER A 68 -12.52 4.78 11.99
CA SER A 68 -12.60 4.57 10.54
C SER A 68 -11.32 5.10 9.86
N PHE A 69 -10.98 4.57 8.67
CA PHE A 69 -9.83 5.04 7.90
C PHE A 69 -9.83 6.57 7.75
N GLY A 70 -10.94 7.15 7.32
CA GLY A 70 -11.08 8.60 7.12
C GLY A 70 -10.99 9.44 8.39
N ASP A 71 -11.08 8.85 9.59
CA ASP A 71 -10.99 9.57 10.87
C ASP A 71 -9.56 9.55 11.47
N ILE A 72 -8.63 8.73 10.97
CA ILE A 72 -7.28 8.62 11.53
C ILE A 72 -6.56 9.97 11.44
N PHE A 73 -6.40 10.49 10.22
CA PHE A 73 -5.69 11.74 9.99
C PHE A 73 -6.32 12.94 10.71
N PRO A 74 -7.65 13.18 10.63
CA PRO A 74 -8.29 14.26 11.38
C PRO A 74 -8.06 14.19 12.89
N LYS A 75 -8.12 12.99 13.49
CA LYS A 75 -7.88 12.81 14.94
C LYS A 75 -6.41 13.03 15.31
N ALA A 76 -5.48 12.50 14.52
CA ALA A 76 -4.05 12.74 14.73
C ALA A 76 -3.72 14.24 14.59
N LYS A 77 -4.24 14.92 13.57
CA LYS A 77 -4.11 16.37 13.36
C LYS A 77 -4.68 17.17 14.53
N GLN A 78 -5.86 16.81 15.02
CA GLN A 78 -6.47 17.46 16.18
C GLN A 78 -5.59 17.30 17.42
N ALA A 79 -5.08 16.09 17.69
CA ALA A 79 -4.19 15.83 18.83
C ALA A 79 -2.87 16.64 18.70
N ALA A 80 -2.28 16.69 17.50
CA ALA A 80 -1.11 17.52 17.21
C ALA A 80 -1.33 19.00 17.50
N MET A 81 -2.43 19.58 16.97
CA MET A 81 -2.76 21.00 17.15
C MET A 81 -3.03 21.39 18.60
N THR A 82 -3.61 20.48 19.38
CA THR A 82 -3.92 20.70 20.80
C THR A 82 -2.78 20.26 21.73
N LYS A 83 -1.71 19.69 21.20
CA LYS A 83 -0.60 19.07 21.96
C LYS A 83 -1.12 18.05 22.98
N SER A 84 -2.13 17.28 22.58
CA SER A 84 -2.75 16.26 23.40
C SER A 84 -1.87 15.04 23.52
N ASP A 85 -1.78 14.45 24.73
CA ASP A 85 -1.15 13.16 25.02
C ASP A 85 -2.17 12.00 24.92
N ALA A 86 -3.20 12.14 24.09
CA ALA A 86 -4.23 11.11 23.89
C ALA A 86 -3.70 9.83 23.23
N PHE A 87 -2.62 9.94 22.45
CA PHE A 87 -2.02 8.82 21.76
C PHE A 87 -0.52 8.80 22.00
N ASP A 88 0.01 7.63 22.40
CA ASP A 88 1.45 7.41 22.55
C ASP A 88 2.09 7.06 21.20
N MET A 89 1.35 6.31 20.37
CA MET A 89 1.79 5.85 19.06
C MET A 89 0.67 6.05 18.02
N LEU A 90 1.07 6.10 16.76
CA LEU A 90 0.17 5.97 15.63
C LEU A 90 0.58 4.71 14.84
N LEU A 91 -0.40 3.94 14.38
CA LEU A 91 -0.25 2.99 13.29
C LEU A 91 -1.11 3.52 12.16
N ALA A 92 -0.48 4.19 11.19
CA ALA A 92 -1.16 5.04 10.23
C ALA A 92 -0.49 4.99 8.85
N ALA A 93 -1.25 5.36 7.81
CA ALA A 93 -0.77 5.41 6.43
C ALA A 93 0.42 6.39 6.29
N ASN A 94 1.45 5.97 5.58
CA ASN A 94 2.70 6.72 5.46
C ASN A 94 2.59 7.98 4.58
N ILE A 95 1.52 8.12 3.80
CA ILE A 95 1.25 9.35 3.03
C ILE A 95 1.13 10.59 3.92
N TRP A 96 0.69 10.44 5.18
CA TRP A 96 0.51 11.55 6.12
C TRP A 96 1.78 11.95 6.88
N MET A 97 2.90 11.27 6.61
CA MET A 97 4.18 11.55 7.30
C MET A 97 4.60 13.02 7.18
N ALA A 98 4.41 13.64 6.01
CA ALA A 98 4.75 15.06 5.80
C ALA A 98 3.98 15.99 6.74
N ASP A 99 2.69 15.74 6.91
CA ASP A 99 1.84 16.49 7.85
C ASP A 99 2.24 16.23 9.31
N PHE A 100 2.45 14.96 9.69
CA PHE A 100 2.85 14.61 11.07
C PHE A 100 4.18 15.24 11.47
N VAL A 101 5.15 15.24 10.56
CA VAL A 101 6.46 15.90 10.77
C VAL A 101 6.30 17.42 10.76
N GLY A 102 5.51 17.97 9.83
CA GLY A 102 5.24 19.41 9.74
C GLY A 102 4.53 19.99 10.96
N PHE A 103 3.77 19.18 11.69
CA PHE A 103 3.14 19.55 12.96
C PHE A 103 4.02 19.31 14.19
N ASP A 104 5.26 18.84 14.03
CA ASP A 104 6.11 18.37 15.13
C ASP A 104 5.42 17.30 16.01
N TYR A 105 4.55 16.48 15.44
CA TYR A 105 3.72 15.54 16.19
C TYR A 105 4.35 14.16 16.37
N VAL A 106 5.34 13.82 15.55
CA VAL A 106 6.07 12.56 15.64
C VAL A 106 7.56 12.81 15.85
N ILE A 107 8.24 11.90 16.56
CA ILE A 107 9.68 12.01 16.82
C ILE A 107 10.48 11.21 15.79
N PRO A 108 11.73 11.62 15.47
CA PRO A 108 12.63 10.80 14.70
C PRO A 108 13.07 9.55 15.48
N LEU A 109 13.23 8.44 14.78
CA LEU A 109 13.54 7.12 15.36
C LEU A 109 15.01 6.72 15.20
N ASP A 110 15.85 7.58 14.59
CA ASP A 110 17.25 7.26 14.26
C ASP A 110 18.07 6.82 15.48
N ASP A 111 17.88 7.46 16.63
CA ASP A 111 18.59 7.08 17.87
C ASP A 111 18.21 5.68 18.37
N TYR A 112 16.95 5.28 18.22
CA TYR A 112 16.48 3.95 18.56
C TYR A 112 16.96 2.90 17.56
N LEU A 113 16.98 3.27 16.28
CA LEU A 113 17.42 2.38 15.20
C LEU A 113 18.91 2.11 15.20
N ALA A 114 19.73 3.03 15.73
CA ALA A 114 21.17 2.85 15.85
C ALA A 114 21.59 1.62 16.67
N ASP A 115 20.73 1.20 17.60
CA ASP A 115 20.94 0.04 18.46
C ASP A 115 20.21 -1.23 17.96
N THR A 116 19.61 -1.20 16.76
CA THR A 116 18.92 -2.36 16.16
C THR A 116 19.79 -3.08 15.13
N GLU A 117 19.80 -4.41 15.16
CA GLU A 117 20.59 -5.22 14.22
C GLU A 117 19.89 -5.41 12.87
N TRP A 118 18.55 -5.42 12.85
CA TRP A 118 17.77 -5.72 11.64
C TRP A 118 17.59 -4.52 10.70
N TYR A 119 17.67 -3.28 11.20
CA TYR A 119 17.47 -2.10 10.37
C TYR A 119 18.82 -1.41 10.07
N PRO A 120 19.12 -1.03 8.80
CA PRO A 120 18.32 -1.26 7.59
C PRO A 120 18.63 -2.58 6.87
N SER A 121 19.47 -3.47 7.43
CA SER A 121 20.06 -4.63 6.74
C SER A 121 19.04 -5.66 6.26
N ASP A 122 17.90 -5.80 6.95
CA ASP A 122 16.84 -6.74 6.60
C ASP A 122 15.61 -6.05 5.97
N VAL A 123 15.78 -4.84 5.43
CA VAL A 123 14.68 -4.05 4.84
C VAL A 123 15.04 -3.64 3.42
N PRO A 124 14.17 -3.86 2.41
CA PRO A 124 14.38 -3.39 1.05
C PRO A 124 14.67 -1.88 0.98
N GLU A 125 15.59 -1.46 0.09
CA GLU A 125 16.00 -0.06 -0.04
C GLU A 125 14.83 0.88 -0.29
N GLY A 126 13.85 0.44 -1.10
CA GLY A 126 12.64 1.20 -1.38
C GLY A 126 11.81 1.50 -0.12
N ILE A 127 11.77 0.57 0.85
CA ILE A 127 11.09 0.77 2.13
C ILE A 127 11.88 1.70 3.04
N VAL A 128 13.20 1.53 3.11
CA VAL A 128 14.06 2.45 3.89
C VAL A 128 13.85 3.91 3.45
N LYS A 129 13.75 4.14 2.14
CA LYS A 129 13.46 5.48 1.59
C LYS A 129 12.07 5.98 1.98
N LYS A 130 11.05 5.10 1.99
CA LYS A 130 9.69 5.46 2.42
C LYS A 130 9.63 5.80 3.92
N ASN A 131 10.41 5.13 4.76
CA ASN A 131 10.51 5.40 6.20
C ASN A 131 11.15 6.75 6.52
N THR A 132 11.91 7.31 5.56
CA THR A 132 12.72 8.51 5.75
C THR A 132 11.99 9.76 5.26
N PHE A 133 12.12 10.87 6.00
CA PHE A 133 11.65 12.20 5.63
C PHE A 133 12.65 13.27 6.11
N HIS A 134 13.06 14.18 5.21
CA HIS A 134 14.12 15.19 5.49
C HIS A 134 15.38 14.60 6.14
N GLY A 135 15.83 13.43 5.64
CA GLY A 135 17.06 12.78 6.09
C GLY A 135 16.98 12.12 7.46
N LYS A 136 15.80 11.99 8.04
CA LYS A 136 15.56 11.30 9.31
C LYS A 136 14.47 10.23 9.14
N THR A 137 14.57 9.15 9.89
CA THR A 137 13.55 8.11 9.93
C THR A 137 12.47 8.48 10.93
N TYR A 138 11.22 8.62 10.48
CA TYR A 138 10.08 8.95 11.36
C TYR A 138 9.07 7.82 11.48
N GLY A 139 8.82 7.09 10.39
CA GLY A 139 7.88 5.97 10.36
C GLY A 139 8.61 4.66 10.08
N LEU A 140 8.11 3.56 10.63
CA LEU A 140 8.60 2.22 10.31
C LEU A 140 7.47 1.43 9.66
N ILE A 141 7.61 1.19 8.36
CA ILE A 141 6.64 0.42 7.58
C ILE A 141 6.57 -1.00 8.13
N CYS A 142 5.37 -1.43 8.50
CA CYS A 142 5.03 -2.78 8.93
C CYS A 142 4.09 -3.48 7.95
N ASP A 143 3.58 -2.74 6.97
CA ASP A 143 2.75 -3.23 5.87
C ASP A 143 3.14 -2.49 4.60
N ASN A 144 3.48 -3.22 3.54
CA ASN A 144 4.09 -2.64 2.33
C ASN A 144 3.08 -2.07 1.33
N ASP A 145 1.81 -2.41 1.40
CA ASP A 145 0.67 -1.88 0.62
C ASP A 145 0.92 -1.74 -0.89
N ASN A 146 1.44 -2.77 -1.50
CA ASN A 146 1.64 -2.82 -2.95
C ASN A 146 0.34 -3.18 -3.67
N GLN A 147 0.08 -2.55 -4.82
CA GLN A 147 -0.96 -2.97 -5.74
C GLN A 147 -0.38 -3.82 -6.88
N TYR A 148 -1.04 -4.94 -7.20
CA TYR A 148 -0.68 -5.77 -8.33
C TYR A 148 -1.86 -6.58 -8.91
N LEU A 149 -1.63 -7.25 -10.02
CA LEU A 149 -2.63 -8.07 -10.68
C LEU A 149 -2.77 -9.42 -9.99
N PHE A 150 -3.98 -9.72 -9.52
CA PHE A 150 -4.45 -11.06 -9.21
C PHE A 150 -5.21 -11.62 -10.40
N TYR A 151 -4.97 -12.89 -10.75
CA TYR A 151 -5.66 -13.53 -11.85
C TYR A 151 -5.85 -15.02 -11.61
N ARG A 152 -6.95 -15.59 -12.06
CA ARG A 152 -7.22 -17.04 -12.05
C ARG A 152 -6.30 -17.71 -13.06
N LYS A 153 -5.17 -18.26 -12.57
CA LYS A 153 -4.16 -18.94 -13.42
C LYS A 153 -4.71 -20.22 -14.08
N ASP A 154 -5.65 -20.88 -13.42
CA ASP A 154 -6.35 -22.05 -13.94
C ASP A 154 -7.30 -21.68 -15.09
N ILE A 155 -8.02 -20.58 -15.00
CA ILE A 155 -8.99 -20.10 -15.99
C ILE A 155 -8.27 -19.45 -17.18
N LEU A 156 -7.41 -18.47 -16.95
CA LEU A 156 -6.67 -17.80 -18.02
C LEU A 156 -5.70 -18.77 -18.74
N GLY A 157 -5.19 -19.79 -18.03
CA GLY A 157 -4.33 -20.84 -18.59
C GLY A 157 -5.07 -21.90 -19.41
N ASN A 158 -6.41 -21.94 -19.39
CA ASN A 158 -7.22 -22.94 -20.08
C ASN A 158 -7.07 -22.84 -21.61
N LYS A 159 -6.62 -23.93 -22.23
CA LYS A 159 -6.31 -23.94 -23.68
C LYS A 159 -7.53 -23.80 -24.57
N GLU A 160 -8.69 -24.28 -24.13
CA GLU A 160 -9.94 -24.11 -24.86
C GLU A 160 -10.37 -22.64 -24.84
N TYR A 161 -10.30 -21.97 -23.68
CA TYR A 161 -10.64 -20.56 -23.55
C TYR A 161 -9.67 -19.69 -24.36
N GLN A 162 -8.37 -19.98 -24.35
CA GLN A 162 -7.38 -19.32 -25.20
C GLN A 162 -7.71 -19.45 -26.70
N ALA A 163 -8.14 -20.63 -27.14
CA ALA A 163 -8.54 -20.84 -28.52
C ALA A 163 -9.85 -20.07 -28.88
N ARG A 164 -10.84 -20.04 -27.98
CA ARG A 164 -12.07 -19.26 -28.14
C ARG A 164 -11.77 -17.75 -28.22
N PHE A 165 -10.92 -17.25 -27.30
CA PHE A 165 -10.46 -15.85 -27.32
C PHE A 165 -9.80 -15.51 -28.66
N LYS A 166 -8.81 -16.31 -29.10
CA LYS A 166 -8.12 -16.09 -30.38
C LYS A 166 -9.06 -16.05 -31.55
N LYS A 167 -10.12 -16.88 -31.53
CA LYS A 167 -11.16 -16.86 -32.58
C LYS A 167 -11.98 -15.58 -32.56
N LYS A 168 -12.26 -15.02 -31.38
CA LYS A 168 -13.06 -13.80 -31.20
C LYS A 168 -12.25 -12.54 -31.55
N TYR A 169 -11.03 -12.41 -31.02
CA TYR A 169 -10.23 -11.18 -31.08
C TYR A 169 -9.13 -11.20 -32.16
N GLY A 170 -8.82 -12.34 -32.76
CA GLY A 170 -7.81 -12.48 -33.82
C GLY A 170 -6.36 -12.58 -33.34
N TYR A 171 -6.11 -12.54 -32.05
CA TYR A 171 -4.78 -12.69 -31.44
C TYR A 171 -4.84 -13.59 -30.19
N SER A 172 -3.68 -13.99 -29.67
CA SER A 172 -3.59 -14.78 -28.44
C SER A 172 -3.13 -13.87 -27.28
N TYR A 173 -3.83 -13.89 -26.14
CA TYR A 173 -3.42 -13.13 -24.97
C TYR A 173 -2.29 -13.82 -24.19
N ASN A 174 -1.56 -13.03 -23.43
CA ASN A 174 -0.55 -13.47 -22.49
C ASN A 174 -1.21 -13.89 -21.14
N VAL A 175 -0.56 -14.79 -20.40
CA VAL A 175 -0.98 -15.20 -19.07
C VAL A 175 0.20 -14.98 -18.11
N PRO A 176 0.14 -13.94 -17.25
CA PRO A 176 -0.86 -12.87 -17.19
C PRO A 176 -0.83 -11.91 -18.38
N PRO A 177 -1.87 -11.07 -18.59
CA PRO A 177 -1.87 -9.99 -19.59
C PRO A 177 -0.66 -9.05 -19.42
N ASP A 178 -0.03 -8.65 -20.53
CA ASP A 178 1.16 -7.79 -20.51
C ASP A 178 0.83 -6.30 -20.54
N THR A 179 -0.26 -5.92 -21.21
CA THR A 179 -0.71 -4.52 -21.32
C THR A 179 -2.11 -4.32 -20.77
N LEU A 180 -2.42 -3.08 -20.38
CA LEU A 180 -3.74 -2.70 -19.90
C LEU A 180 -4.82 -2.91 -20.98
N GLU A 181 -4.51 -2.63 -22.25
CA GLU A 181 -5.43 -2.88 -23.36
C GLU A 181 -5.72 -4.38 -23.53
N GLU A 182 -4.68 -5.22 -23.47
CA GLU A 182 -4.87 -6.67 -23.51
C GLU A 182 -5.72 -7.16 -22.33
N MET A 183 -5.50 -6.60 -21.13
CA MET A 183 -6.27 -6.94 -19.94
C MET A 183 -7.75 -6.59 -20.12
N VAL A 184 -8.08 -5.45 -20.75
CA VAL A 184 -9.48 -5.08 -21.07
C VAL A 184 -10.14 -6.09 -22.00
N ASP A 185 -9.46 -6.51 -23.05
CA ASP A 185 -10.01 -7.52 -23.98
C ASP A 185 -10.18 -8.89 -23.30
N VAL A 186 -9.24 -9.28 -22.42
CA VAL A 186 -9.33 -10.52 -21.63
C VAL A 186 -10.49 -10.44 -20.64
N ALA A 187 -10.64 -9.31 -19.96
CA ALA A 187 -11.75 -9.10 -19.03
C ALA A 187 -13.10 -9.17 -19.74
N GLU A 188 -13.27 -8.47 -20.88
CA GLU A 188 -14.50 -8.57 -21.66
C GLU A 188 -14.81 -10.01 -22.13
N PHE A 189 -13.77 -10.78 -22.40
CA PHE A 189 -13.95 -12.18 -22.82
C PHE A 189 -14.49 -13.05 -21.68
N PHE A 190 -14.01 -12.83 -20.45
CA PHE A 190 -14.40 -13.63 -19.29
C PHE A 190 -15.58 -13.05 -18.50
N ASN A 191 -16.20 -11.96 -18.96
CA ASN A 191 -17.31 -11.32 -18.28
C ASN A 191 -18.67 -11.90 -18.70
N ASN A 192 -19.59 -12.05 -17.75
CA ASN A 192 -20.97 -12.46 -17.93
C ASN A 192 -21.15 -13.84 -18.60
N TRP A 193 -20.46 -14.84 -18.11
CA TRP A 193 -20.72 -16.25 -18.43
C TRP A 193 -20.07 -17.18 -17.41
N ASP A 194 -20.74 -18.29 -17.14
CA ASP A 194 -20.31 -19.37 -16.23
C ASP A 194 -19.11 -20.13 -16.82
N TRP A 195 -17.87 -19.69 -16.48
CA TRP A 195 -16.66 -20.32 -16.97
C TRP A 195 -16.07 -21.37 -16.02
N ASP A 196 -16.58 -21.48 -14.77
CA ASP A 196 -16.14 -22.53 -13.86
C ASP A 196 -17.21 -23.61 -13.62
N ASN A 197 -18.39 -23.44 -14.20
CA ASN A 197 -19.54 -24.36 -14.22
C ASN A 197 -20.18 -24.54 -12.84
N ASP A 198 -20.27 -23.50 -12.06
CA ASP A 198 -20.98 -23.49 -10.78
C ASP A 198 -22.47 -23.09 -10.90
N GLY A 199 -22.88 -22.55 -12.03
CA GLY A 199 -24.24 -22.19 -12.38
C GLY A 199 -24.54 -20.70 -12.26
N GLU A 200 -23.54 -19.87 -11.98
CA GLU A 200 -23.61 -18.41 -11.95
C GLU A 200 -22.72 -17.80 -13.07
N ASP A 201 -22.98 -16.57 -13.45
CA ASP A 201 -22.14 -15.86 -14.42
C ASP A 201 -21.10 -15.01 -13.67
N GLU A 202 -19.81 -15.13 -14.03
CA GLU A 202 -18.72 -14.47 -13.34
C GLU A 202 -18.30 -13.16 -14.00
N TYR A 203 -17.41 -12.44 -13.30
CA TYR A 203 -16.82 -11.19 -13.73
C TYR A 203 -15.45 -11.41 -14.38
N GLY A 204 -15.20 -10.71 -15.50
CA GLY A 204 -13.87 -10.70 -16.11
C GLY A 204 -12.86 -9.86 -15.31
N PHE A 205 -13.33 -8.76 -14.68
CA PHE A 205 -12.52 -7.88 -13.83
C PHE A 205 -13.40 -7.21 -12.78
N ILE A 206 -12.87 -7.07 -11.58
CA ILE A 206 -13.54 -6.35 -10.49
C ILE A 206 -12.63 -5.31 -9.85
N SER A 207 -13.22 -4.25 -9.31
CA SER A 207 -12.50 -3.16 -8.64
C SER A 207 -13.40 -2.43 -7.65
N SER A 208 -12.82 -1.89 -6.58
CA SER A 208 -13.52 -1.01 -5.65
C SER A 208 -13.50 0.42 -6.18
N VAL A 209 -14.68 0.99 -6.43
CA VAL A 209 -14.82 2.33 -7.04
C VAL A 209 -15.71 3.28 -6.24
N LYS A 210 -16.11 2.89 -5.04
CA LYS A 210 -16.94 3.74 -4.18
C LYS A 210 -16.14 4.94 -3.66
N ARG A 211 -16.70 6.13 -3.86
CA ARG A 211 -16.13 7.36 -3.32
C ARG A 211 -15.94 7.28 -1.79
N GLY A 212 -14.83 7.79 -1.29
CA GLY A 212 -14.47 7.77 0.13
C GLY A 212 -14.06 6.38 0.63
N ASN A 213 -13.86 5.42 -0.30
CA ASN A 213 -13.41 4.07 -0.01
C ASN A 213 -12.24 3.65 -0.90
N GLN A 214 -11.19 4.47 -0.91
CA GLN A 214 -9.91 4.18 -1.58
C GLN A 214 -9.97 4.20 -3.12
N ALA A 215 -11.06 4.66 -3.77
CA ALA A 215 -11.26 4.59 -5.22
C ALA A 215 -10.13 5.23 -6.03
N TYR A 216 -9.54 6.33 -5.57
CA TYR A 216 -8.51 7.02 -6.34
C TYR A 216 -7.19 6.24 -6.44
N TRP A 217 -6.82 5.41 -5.44
CA TRP A 217 -5.60 4.60 -5.50
C TRP A 217 -5.65 3.55 -6.62
N TYR A 218 -6.82 2.94 -6.84
CA TYR A 218 -6.99 2.00 -7.96
C TYR A 218 -6.70 2.67 -9.30
N SER A 219 -7.06 3.96 -9.47
CA SER A 219 -6.84 4.69 -10.71
C SER A 219 -5.35 4.89 -11.06
N PHE A 220 -4.46 4.84 -10.06
CA PHE A 220 -3.03 5.01 -10.28
C PHE A 220 -2.43 3.83 -11.05
N SER A 221 -2.87 2.60 -10.80
CA SER A 221 -2.44 1.44 -11.57
C SER A 221 -2.85 1.51 -13.05
N TRP A 222 -3.86 2.32 -13.38
CA TRP A 222 -4.30 2.56 -14.76
C TRP A 222 -3.57 3.73 -15.42
N THR A 223 -3.15 4.72 -14.66
CA THR A 223 -2.53 5.93 -15.20
C THR A 223 -1.01 5.87 -15.22
N SER A 224 -0.39 5.29 -14.20
CA SER A 224 1.07 5.26 -14.04
C SER A 224 1.83 4.71 -15.26
N PRO A 225 1.42 3.63 -15.95
CA PRO A 225 2.14 3.14 -17.12
C PRO A 225 2.19 4.12 -18.29
N TYR A 226 1.24 5.06 -18.37
CA TYR A 226 1.16 6.06 -19.44
C TYR A 226 1.86 7.37 -19.11
N VAL A 227 2.22 7.62 -17.82
CA VAL A 227 2.77 8.92 -17.39
C VAL A 227 4.15 8.83 -16.77
N VAL A 228 4.54 7.63 -16.30
CA VAL A 228 5.89 7.41 -15.77
C VAL A 228 6.87 7.22 -16.91
N ILE A 229 7.89 8.08 -16.94
CA ILE A 229 9.00 7.96 -17.88
C ILE A 229 9.93 6.84 -17.40
N PRO A 230 10.15 5.77 -18.21
CA PRO A 230 10.95 4.62 -17.78
C PRO A 230 12.36 5.01 -17.32
N SER A 231 12.81 4.39 -16.22
CA SER A 231 14.14 4.58 -15.65
C SER A 231 14.78 3.24 -15.32
N ASP A 232 16.10 3.16 -15.38
CA ASP A 232 16.88 2.00 -14.91
C ASP A 232 17.25 2.09 -13.42
N LYS A 233 16.82 3.16 -12.74
CA LYS A 233 17.23 3.46 -11.36
C LYS A 233 16.03 3.53 -10.44
N ILE A 234 16.03 2.74 -9.39
CA ILE A 234 15.05 2.77 -8.27
C ILE A 234 15.04 4.14 -7.54
N SER A 235 16.00 5.00 -7.80
CA SER A 235 16.22 6.24 -7.02
C SER A 235 15.25 7.38 -7.30
N THR A 236 14.40 7.28 -8.34
CA THR A 236 13.51 8.36 -8.72
C THR A 236 12.09 7.80 -8.79
N PRO A 237 11.26 8.01 -7.75
CA PRO A 237 9.84 7.69 -7.85
C PRO A 237 9.27 8.39 -9.09
N GLY A 238 8.43 7.72 -9.85
CA GLY A 238 7.89 8.27 -11.08
C GLY A 238 7.24 9.65 -10.83
N ILE A 239 7.72 10.67 -11.52
CA ILE A 239 7.10 12.00 -11.51
C ILE A 239 5.83 11.91 -12.32
N PHE A 240 4.69 11.90 -11.68
CA PHE A 240 3.44 11.73 -12.41
C PHE A 240 2.32 12.71 -12.01
N ALA A 241 2.35 13.29 -10.81
CA ALA A 241 1.30 14.18 -10.33
C ALA A 241 1.57 15.66 -10.61
N PHE A 242 2.80 16.13 -10.37
CA PHE A 242 3.20 17.53 -10.49
C PHE A 242 4.57 17.66 -11.18
N ASN A 243 4.80 18.81 -11.81
CA ASN A 243 6.12 19.21 -12.24
C ASN A 243 6.99 19.54 -11.01
N PRO A 244 8.14 18.87 -10.82
CA PRO A 244 8.98 19.05 -9.62
C PRO A 244 9.63 20.43 -9.51
N GLU A 245 9.68 21.21 -10.59
CA GLU A 245 10.32 22.54 -10.57
C GLU A 245 9.40 23.62 -10.02
N ASN A 246 8.07 23.45 -10.19
CA ASN A 246 7.12 24.53 -9.91
C ASN A 246 5.75 24.07 -9.39
N MET A 247 5.56 22.76 -9.15
CA MET A 247 4.28 22.17 -8.74
C MET A 247 3.12 22.39 -9.73
N ASP A 248 3.39 22.70 -11.00
CA ASP A 248 2.33 22.71 -12.00
C ASP A 248 1.71 21.32 -12.10
N PRO A 249 0.37 21.19 -12.06
CA PRO A 249 -0.28 19.90 -12.16
C PRO A 249 -0.03 19.21 -13.50
N LEU A 250 0.34 17.93 -13.46
CA LEU A 250 0.50 17.08 -14.65
C LEU A 250 -0.71 16.16 -14.87
N VAL A 251 -1.71 16.23 -14.02
CA VAL A 251 -2.85 15.30 -13.97
C VAL A 251 -3.74 15.33 -15.21
N ASN A 252 -3.74 16.40 -15.98
CA ASN A 252 -4.55 16.57 -17.19
C ASN A 252 -3.80 16.34 -18.51
N ASN A 253 -2.57 15.80 -18.45
CA ASN A 253 -1.82 15.46 -19.65
C ASN A 253 -2.44 14.24 -20.39
N PRO A 254 -2.11 14.03 -21.69
CA PRO A 254 -2.65 12.93 -22.48
C PRO A 254 -2.45 11.52 -21.89
N GLY A 255 -1.40 11.30 -21.10
CA GLY A 255 -1.15 10.00 -20.43
C GLY A 255 -2.19 9.70 -19.37
N TRP A 256 -2.49 10.66 -18.49
CA TRP A 256 -3.55 10.55 -17.49
C TRP A 256 -4.93 10.33 -18.15
N VAL A 257 -5.23 11.13 -19.17
CA VAL A 257 -6.49 11.01 -19.94
C VAL A 257 -6.62 9.61 -20.54
N ARG A 258 -5.54 9.06 -21.13
CA ARG A 258 -5.53 7.71 -21.71
C ARG A 258 -5.79 6.64 -20.65
N GLY A 259 -5.07 6.71 -19.51
CA GLY A 259 -5.22 5.74 -18.42
C GLY A 259 -6.64 5.70 -17.85
N LEU A 260 -7.24 6.86 -17.55
CA LEU A 260 -8.61 6.91 -17.03
C LEU A 260 -9.68 6.57 -18.08
N THR A 261 -9.43 6.86 -19.37
CA THR A 261 -10.30 6.39 -20.44
C THR A 261 -10.34 4.86 -20.44
N LEU A 262 -9.17 4.23 -20.34
CA LEU A 262 -9.07 2.76 -20.34
C LEU A 262 -9.65 2.14 -19.06
N TYR A 263 -9.48 2.79 -17.91
CA TYR A 263 -10.10 2.34 -16.67
C TYR A 263 -11.63 2.34 -16.76
N LYS A 264 -12.20 3.44 -17.27
CA LYS A 264 -13.63 3.47 -17.54
C LYS A 264 -14.07 2.38 -18.53
N GLU A 265 -13.31 2.20 -19.62
CA GLU A 265 -13.57 1.15 -20.62
C GLU A 265 -13.55 -0.26 -20.01
N MET A 266 -12.61 -0.52 -19.07
CA MET A 266 -12.58 -1.75 -18.29
C MET A 266 -13.85 -1.97 -17.48
N LEU A 267 -14.32 -0.95 -16.76
CA LEU A 267 -15.55 -1.07 -15.96
C LEU A 267 -16.79 -1.29 -16.84
N ASP A 268 -16.84 -0.64 -18.03
CA ASP A 268 -17.96 -0.78 -18.95
C ASP A 268 -17.99 -2.15 -19.65
N ARG A 269 -16.85 -2.78 -19.92
CA ARG A 269 -16.72 -4.02 -20.71
C ARG A 269 -16.40 -5.25 -19.88
N GLY A 270 -15.54 -5.09 -18.88
CA GLY A 270 -14.95 -6.20 -18.12
C GLY A 270 -15.63 -6.53 -16.80
N GLY A 271 -16.50 -5.67 -16.28
CA GLY A 271 -17.51 -6.08 -15.38
C GLY A 271 -17.61 -5.64 -13.96
N ALA A 272 -17.07 -4.63 -13.41
CA ALA A 272 -17.47 -4.28 -12.02
C ALA A 272 -18.97 -3.90 -11.96
N PRO A 273 -19.76 -4.46 -11.03
CA PRO A 273 -21.22 -4.31 -11.07
C PRO A 273 -21.76 -2.94 -10.66
N GLY A 274 -20.92 -2.01 -10.17
CA GLY A 274 -21.39 -0.68 -9.81
C GLY A 274 -20.34 0.21 -9.13
N LEU A 275 -20.68 1.51 -9.01
CA LEU A 275 -19.83 2.52 -8.36
C LEU A 275 -19.98 2.51 -6.82
N ASP A 276 -20.69 1.59 -6.25
CA ASP A 276 -20.95 1.43 -4.82
C ASP A 276 -20.14 0.31 -4.15
N TRP A 277 -19.36 -0.46 -4.93
CA TRP A 277 -18.52 -1.51 -4.40
C TRP A 277 -17.37 -0.95 -3.57
N VAL A 278 -17.25 -1.54 -2.38
CA VAL A 278 -16.13 -1.31 -1.47
C VAL A 278 -15.12 -2.45 -1.58
N ARG A 279 -13.94 -2.28 -1.02
CA ARG A 279 -12.88 -3.28 -1.06
C ARG A 279 -13.28 -4.64 -0.49
N GLY A 280 -14.13 -4.66 0.56
CA GLY A 280 -14.67 -5.91 1.11
C GLY A 280 -15.48 -6.72 0.10
N ASP A 281 -16.21 -6.06 -0.81
CA ASP A 281 -16.95 -6.75 -1.89
C ASP A 281 -15.97 -7.41 -2.87
N VAL A 282 -14.89 -6.71 -3.26
CA VAL A 282 -13.83 -7.24 -4.13
C VAL A 282 -13.17 -8.47 -3.52
N ILE A 283 -12.78 -8.42 -2.25
CA ILE A 283 -12.17 -9.55 -1.54
C ILE A 283 -13.13 -10.74 -1.55
N ASN A 284 -14.42 -10.53 -1.20
CA ASN A 284 -15.39 -11.58 -1.16
C ASN A 284 -15.56 -12.28 -2.52
N GLU A 285 -15.71 -11.52 -3.61
CA GLU A 285 -15.88 -12.09 -4.94
C GLU A 285 -14.64 -12.84 -5.43
N ILE A 286 -13.42 -12.38 -5.06
CA ILE A 286 -12.19 -13.11 -5.38
C ILE A 286 -12.13 -14.44 -4.62
N VAL A 287 -12.34 -14.44 -3.30
CA VAL A 287 -12.23 -15.68 -2.50
C VAL A 287 -13.32 -16.69 -2.81
N LEU A 288 -14.49 -16.23 -3.28
CA LEU A 288 -15.58 -17.07 -3.78
C LEU A 288 -15.39 -17.53 -5.24
N GLY A 289 -14.35 -17.07 -5.91
CA GLY A 289 -14.01 -17.55 -7.26
C GLY A 289 -14.69 -16.82 -8.40
N HIS A 290 -15.51 -15.80 -8.15
CA HIS A 290 -16.39 -15.14 -9.13
C HIS A 290 -15.69 -14.10 -10.00
N ALA A 291 -14.38 -13.91 -9.89
CA ALA A 291 -13.63 -12.95 -10.69
C ALA A 291 -12.42 -13.58 -11.38
N ALA A 292 -12.25 -13.32 -12.67
CA ALA A 292 -11.09 -13.76 -13.43
C ALA A 292 -9.84 -12.94 -13.09
N MET A 293 -9.98 -11.63 -12.85
CA MET A 293 -8.88 -10.71 -12.58
C MET A 293 -9.31 -9.58 -11.66
N ALA A 294 -8.34 -9.06 -10.88
CA ALA A 294 -8.43 -7.79 -10.15
C ALA A 294 -7.05 -7.14 -10.05
N ILE A 295 -6.98 -5.81 -10.05
CA ILE A 295 -5.82 -5.08 -9.54
C ILE A 295 -6.22 -4.58 -8.14
N ASP A 296 -5.50 -5.02 -7.12
CA ASP A 296 -5.83 -4.72 -5.72
C ASP A 296 -4.57 -4.81 -4.85
N TRP A 297 -4.70 -4.49 -3.56
CA TRP A 297 -3.62 -4.65 -2.58
C TRP A 297 -3.24 -6.11 -2.37
N GLY A 298 -1.96 -6.32 -2.08
CA GLY A 298 -1.38 -7.65 -1.97
C GLY A 298 -1.95 -8.52 -0.86
N ASP A 299 -2.54 -7.95 0.17
CA ASP A 299 -3.18 -8.71 1.26
C ASP A 299 -4.38 -9.57 0.83
N ILE A 300 -4.91 -9.39 -0.41
CA ILE A 300 -5.79 -10.40 -1.02
C ILE A 300 -5.11 -11.78 -1.07
N GLY A 301 -3.79 -11.85 -1.26
CA GLY A 301 -3.06 -13.12 -1.26
C GLY A 301 -3.38 -13.97 -0.02
N PRO A 302 -3.08 -13.51 1.22
CA PRO A 302 -3.47 -14.20 2.44
C PRO A 302 -4.96 -14.52 2.55
N HIS A 303 -5.86 -13.61 2.16
CA HIS A 303 -7.30 -13.87 2.19
C HIS A 303 -7.73 -15.07 1.33
N THR A 304 -7.00 -15.38 0.26
CA THR A 304 -7.30 -16.54 -0.58
C THR A 304 -7.02 -17.89 0.10
N TYR A 305 -6.36 -17.87 1.26
CA TYR A 305 -6.12 -19.03 2.11
C TYR A 305 -7.01 -19.08 3.36
N SER A 306 -7.99 -18.17 3.48
CA SER A 306 -9.00 -18.24 4.52
C SER A 306 -9.91 -19.47 4.37
N ASP A 307 -10.58 -19.87 5.45
CA ASP A 307 -11.48 -21.04 5.48
C ASP A 307 -12.65 -20.97 4.49
N VAL A 308 -13.03 -19.74 4.08
CA VAL A 308 -14.15 -19.53 3.12
C VAL A 308 -13.71 -19.53 1.67
N SER A 309 -12.41 -19.52 1.41
CA SER A 309 -11.89 -19.42 0.04
C SER A 309 -11.98 -20.73 -0.72
N ILE A 310 -12.49 -20.67 -1.96
CA ILE A 310 -12.50 -21.78 -2.91
C ILE A 310 -11.38 -21.68 -3.97
N VAL A 311 -10.55 -20.63 -3.89
CA VAL A 311 -9.49 -20.32 -4.89
C VAL A 311 -8.07 -20.56 -4.38
N GLN A 312 -7.92 -21.28 -3.28
CA GLN A 312 -6.59 -21.65 -2.74
C GLN A 312 -5.72 -22.29 -3.84
N GLY A 313 -4.53 -21.72 -4.03
CA GLY A 313 -3.58 -22.18 -5.05
C GLY A 313 -3.99 -21.94 -6.52
N LYS A 314 -5.14 -21.31 -6.79
CA LYS A 314 -5.63 -21.05 -8.16
C LYS A 314 -5.31 -19.63 -8.65
N LEU A 315 -4.90 -18.70 -7.77
CA LEU A 315 -4.49 -17.37 -8.17
C LEU A 315 -3.03 -17.33 -8.63
N GLY A 316 -2.76 -16.48 -9.61
CA GLY A 316 -1.44 -16.00 -9.96
C GLY A 316 -1.29 -14.54 -9.53
N TYR A 317 -0.05 -14.13 -9.29
CA TYR A 317 0.35 -12.81 -8.85
C TYR A 317 1.29 -12.22 -9.89
N ALA A 318 1.07 -10.97 -10.30
CA ALA A 318 1.90 -10.31 -11.29
C ALA A 318 1.93 -8.80 -11.10
N LEU A 319 2.99 -8.15 -11.56
CA LEU A 319 2.97 -6.70 -11.72
C LEU A 319 1.73 -6.29 -12.53
N ALA A 320 1.07 -5.20 -12.14
CA ALA A 320 0.00 -4.64 -12.94
C ALA A 320 0.45 -4.50 -14.41
N PRO A 321 -0.43 -4.78 -15.40
CA PRO A 321 -0.09 -4.64 -16.80
C PRO A 321 0.38 -3.23 -17.15
N GLY A 322 1.27 -3.14 -18.14
CA GLY A 322 1.86 -1.87 -18.54
C GLY A 322 1.27 -1.28 -19.81
N ALA A 323 2.01 -0.34 -20.40
CA ALA A 323 1.67 0.31 -21.67
C ALA A 323 2.80 0.18 -22.69
N LYS A 324 2.48 0.21 -24.01
CA LYS A 324 3.48 0.20 -25.09
C LYS A 324 4.01 1.58 -25.43
N GLU A 325 3.41 2.63 -24.87
CA GLU A 325 3.83 4.03 -25.03
C GLU A 325 3.49 4.80 -23.75
N TYR A 326 4.22 5.89 -23.52
CA TYR A 326 4.00 6.80 -22.40
C TYR A 326 4.08 8.25 -22.85
N TRP A 327 3.47 9.16 -22.10
CA TRP A 327 3.55 10.59 -22.32
C TRP A 327 4.79 11.17 -21.65
N ASP A 328 5.74 11.67 -22.44
CA ASP A 328 6.86 12.45 -21.90
C ASP A 328 6.42 13.89 -21.69
N TRP A 329 6.08 14.21 -20.43
CA TRP A 329 5.61 15.53 -20.02
C TRP A 329 6.67 16.63 -20.22
N ARG A 330 7.96 16.27 -20.29
CA ARG A 330 9.06 17.22 -20.49
C ARG A 330 9.19 17.64 -21.95
N GLU A 331 8.88 16.73 -22.85
CA GLU A 331 8.96 16.93 -24.29
C GLU A 331 7.58 17.11 -24.98
N ASP A 332 6.50 17.05 -24.16
CA ASP A 332 5.11 17.21 -24.59
C ASP A 332 4.73 16.30 -25.78
N LYS A 333 5.08 15.01 -25.69
CA LYS A 333 4.84 14.03 -26.75
C LYS A 333 4.67 12.61 -26.27
N TRP A 334 3.99 11.77 -27.07
CA TRP A 334 3.98 10.33 -26.91
C TRP A 334 5.31 9.72 -27.34
N VAL A 335 5.83 8.80 -26.51
CA VAL A 335 7.07 8.04 -26.75
C VAL A 335 6.74 6.56 -26.69
N LYS A 336 7.15 5.80 -27.73
CA LYS A 336 7.06 4.33 -27.69
C LYS A 336 8.06 3.78 -26.68
N ALA A 337 7.60 2.88 -25.82
CA ALA A 337 8.45 2.17 -24.90
C ALA A 337 9.19 1.02 -25.62
N ASP A 338 10.47 0.85 -25.32
CA ASP A 338 11.27 -0.27 -25.87
C ASP A 338 10.76 -1.63 -25.36
N LYS A 339 10.28 -1.67 -24.12
CA LYS A 339 9.57 -2.77 -23.48
C LYS A 339 8.26 -2.26 -22.92
N THR A 340 7.32 -3.15 -22.60
CA THR A 340 6.10 -2.75 -21.91
C THR A 340 6.47 -1.94 -20.66
N ASN A 341 6.03 -0.69 -20.61
CA ASN A 341 6.26 0.21 -19.49
C ASN A 341 5.36 -0.18 -18.32
N LYS A 342 5.89 -0.95 -17.39
CA LYS A 342 5.22 -1.26 -16.12
C LYS A 342 5.65 -0.23 -15.08
N ALA A 343 4.69 0.29 -14.35
CA ALA A 343 4.90 1.28 -13.29
C ALA A 343 4.04 0.90 -12.07
N PRO A 344 4.51 -0.07 -11.27
CA PRO A 344 3.78 -0.57 -10.11
C PRO A 344 3.52 0.53 -9.08
N VAL A 345 2.42 0.41 -8.34
CA VAL A 345 1.95 1.41 -7.38
C VAL A 345 2.09 0.90 -5.95
N HIS A 346 2.73 1.71 -5.09
CA HIS A 346 2.73 1.57 -3.65
C HIS A 346 1.67 2.49 -3.06
N ALA A 347 0.47 1.97 -2.84
CA ALA A 347 -0.61 2.75 -2.25
C ALA A 347 -0.34 3.04 -0.77
N PHE A 348 -0.77 4.19 -0.28
CA PHE A 348 -0.51 4.71 1.07
C PHE A 348 0.98 4.89 1.42
N ASN A 349 1.92 4.46 0.58
CA ASN A 349 3.33 4.24 0.91
C ASN A 349 3.54 3.21 2.03
N GLY A 350 2.54 2.39 2.31
CA GLY A 350 2.48 1.44 3.41
C GLY A 350 1.90 2.01 4.70
N TRP A 351 1.64 1.13 5.65
CA TRP A 351 1.31 1.49 7.04
C TRP A 351 2.55 1.51 7.88
N SER A 352 2.65 2.55 8.71
CA SER A 352 3.85 2.81 9.52
C SER A 352 3.52 3.01 10.99
N TRP A 353 4.41 2.53 11.83
CA TRP A 353 4.47 2.88 13.23
C TRP A 353 5.14 4.23 13.42
N TYR A 354 4.56 5.07 14.26
CA TYR A 354 5.10 6.37 14.69
C TYR A 354 5.02 6.49 16.20
N ILE A 355 5.98 7.17 16.80
CA ILE A 355 5.94 7.58 18.21
C ILE A 355 5.56 9.06 18.24
N THR A 356 4.55 9.42 19.04
CA THR A 356 4.12 10.82 19.13
C THR A 356 5.09 11.64 19.99
N SER A 357 5.28 12.90 19.66
CA SER A 357 6.13 13.82 20.45
C SER A 357 5.52 14.20 21.81
N THR A 358 4.24 13.88 22.01
CA THR A 358 3.50 14.18 23.26
C THR A 358 3.44 13.01 24.23
N THR A 359 3.91 11.82 23.83
CA THR A 359 3.95 10.66 24.73
C THR A 359 4.86 10.89 25.94
N LYS A 360 4.47 10.35 27.07
CA LYS A 360 5.30 10.32 28.28
C LYS A 360 6.20 9.07 28.34
N TYR A 361 6.03 8.15 27.39
CA TYR A 361 6.63 6.81 27.41
C TYR A 361 7.30 6.45 26.06
N PRO A 362 8.18 7.31 25.51
CA PRO A 362 8.75 7.06 24.18
C PRO A 362 9.57 5.77 24.13
N ASP A 363 10.35 5.48 25.18
CA ASP A 363 11.16 4.25 25.24
C ASP A 363 10.30 2.99 25.32
N LEU A 364 9.20 3.03 26.07
CA LEU A 364 8.25 1.92 26.16
C LEU A 364 7.46 1.74 24.88
N SER A 365 7.12 2.83 24.19
CA SER A 365 6.49 2.82 22.86
C SER A 365 7.44 2.17 21.83
N TRP A 366 8.73 2.53 21.88
CA TRP A 366 9.73 1.90 21.03
C TRP A 366 9.87 0.41 21.32
N ASP A 367 9.92 0.00 22.57
CA ASP A 367 10.03 -1.43 22.95
C ASP A 367 8.87 -2.25 22.37
N PHE A 368 7.63 -1.71 22.42
CA PHE A 368 6.49 -2.37 21.78
C PHE A 368 6.62 -2.40 20.25
N ILE A 369 6.98 -1.29 19.61
CA ILE A 369 7.18 -1.25 18.15
C ILE A 369 8.26 -2.25 17.74
N ASN A 370 9.40 -2.26 18.41
CA ASN A 370 10.50 -3.19 18.09
C ASN A 370 10.10 -4.66 18.28
N PHE A 371 9.24 -4.95 19.26
CA PHE A 371 8.65 -6.28 19.43
C PHE A 371 7.75 -6.66 18.26
N MET A 372 6.81 -5.77 17.87
CA MET A 372 5.92 -5.99 16.71
C MET A 372 6.70 -6.13 15.41
N MET A 373 7.80 -5.39 15.27
CA MET A 373 8.67 -5.39 14.10
C MET A 373 9.71 -6.52 14.10
N SER A 374 9.75 -7.38 15.12
CA SER A 374 10.68 -8.53 15.15
C SER A 374 10.40 -9.49 13.98
N GLU A 375 11.42 -10.26 13.58
CA GLU A 375 11.28 -11.25 12.49
C GLU A 375 10.18 -12.27 12.77
N GLU A 376 10.11 -12.77 14.02
CA GLU A 376 9.12 -13.75 14.45
C GLU A 376 7.69 -13.20 14.36
N ILE A 377 7.40 -12.07 14.99
CA ILE A 377 6.05 -11.48 15.08
C ILE A 377 5.60 -10.96 13.72
N SER A 378 6.43 -10.18 13.04
CA SER A 378 6.07 -9.64 11.72
C SER A 378 5.92 -10.74 10.66
N GLY A 379 6.70 -11.82 10.75
CA GLY A 379 6.57 -12.98 9.87
C GLY A 379 5.26 -13.74 10.05
N LEU A 380 4.74 -13.82 11.29
CA LEU A 380 3.39 -14.35 11.55
C LEU A 380 2.31 -13.43 10.99
N ASP A 381 2.43 -12.12 11.23
CA ASP A 381 1.42 -11.14 10.82
C ASP A 381 1.23 -11.12 9.30
N VAL A 382 2.31 -11.09 8.51
CA VAL A 382 2.20 -11.06 7.03
C VAL A 382 1.69 -12.36 6.42
N ALA A 383 1.74 -13.47 7.14
CA ALA A 383 1.27 -14.78 6.66
C ALA A 383 -0.14 -15.13 7.15
N THR A 384 -0.71 -14.36 8.09
CA THR A 384 -2.03 -14.63 8.68
C THR A 384 -3.15 -14.23 7.73
N PRO A 385 -4.11 -15.12 7.39
CA PRO A 385 -5.16 -14.86 6.39
C PRO A 385 -6.02 -13.62 6.64
N ASP A 386 -6.28 -13.28 7.90
CA ASP A 386 -7.12 -12.13 8.27
C ASP A 386 -6.32 -10.85 8.52
N SER A 387 -5.00 -10.89 8.39
CA SER A 387 -4.13 -9.71 8.49
C SER A 387 -4.12 -8.95 7.17
N GLY A 388 -4.10 -7.61 7.23
CA GLY A 388 -3.89 -6.76 6.07
C GLY A 388 -2.41 -6.53 5.75
N PHE A 389 -1.48 -7.11 6.51
CA PHE A 389 -0.06 -6.82 6.38
C PHE A 389 0.58 -7.61 5.22
N GLN A 390 1.22 -6.89 4.34
CA GLN A 390 2.01 -7.45 3.24
C GLN A 390 3.50 -7.55 3.61
N PRO A 391 4.25 -8.52 3.02
CA PRO A 391 5.68 -8.65 3.26
C PRO A 391 6.47 -7.36 3.02
N TRP A 392 7.33 -7.01 3.99
CA TRP A 392 8.12 -5.79 3.97
C TRP A 392 9.59 -5.99 4.38
N ARG A 393 9.95 -7.20 4.85
CA ARG A 393 11.32 -7.58 5.22
C ARG A 393 11.88 -8.59 4.22
N LEU A 394 13.20 -8.61 4.06
CA LEU A 394 13.89 -9.64 3.25
C LEU A 394 13.74 -11.03 3.88
N SER A 395 13.84 -11.12 5.22
CA SER A 395 13.65 -12.35 5.99
C SER A 395 12.25 -12.97 5.82
N HIS A 396 11.22 -12.22 5.49
CA HIS A 396 9.89 -12.77 5.18
C HIS A 396 9.93 -13.70 3.96
N SER A 397 10.86 -13.49 3.02
CA SER A 397 11.06 -14.37 1.85
C SER A 397 11.89 -15.62 2.16
N GLU A 398 12.70 -15.57 3.20
CA GLU A 398 13.59 -16.66 3.60
C GLU A 398 12.89 -17.70 4.48
N ASN A 399 12.02 -17.24 5.40
CA ASN A 399 11.24 -18.08 6.30
C ASN A 399 9.81 -18.29 5.81
N LEU A 400 9.59 -19.38 5.06
CA LEU A 400 8.26 -19.72 4.55
C LEU A 400 7.39 -20.53 5.52
N GLN A 401 7.88 -20.83 6.73
CA GLN A 401 7.14 -21.72 7.64
C GLN A 401 5.80 -21.10 8.09
N PRO A 402 5.70 -19.79 8.44
CA PRO A 402 4.42 -19.19 8.78
C PRO A 402 3.36 -19.30 7.66
N TRP A 403 3.76 -19.20 6.40
CA TRP A 403 2.88 -19.37 5.25
C TRP A 403 2.38 -20.81 5.11
N ILE A 404 3.29 -21.79 5.25
CA ILE A 404 2.95 -23.23 5.18
C ILE A 404 2.01 -23.60 6.33
N ASP A 405 2.22 -23.09 7.53
CA ASP A 405 1.38 -23.34 8.70
C ASP A 405 -0.04 -22.77 8.51
N ASN A 406 -0.19 -21.72 7.70
CA ASN A 406 -1.46 -21.16 7.26
C ASN A 406 -2.01 -21.81 5.97
N GLY A 407 -1.48 -22.96 5.58
CA GLY A 407 -2.03 -23.80 4.50
C GLY A 407 -1.55 -23.48 3.10
N TRP A 408 -0.59 -22.56 2.92
CA TRP A 408 -0.04 -22.23 1.61
C TRP A 408 0.79 -23.38 1.03
N ASP A 409 0.64 -23.61 -0.29
CA ASP A 409 1.67 -24.34 -1.04
C ASP A 409 2.96 -23.53 -1.03
N ARG A 410 4.10 -24.22 -0.88
CA ARG A 410 5.42 -23.59 -0.81
C ARG A 410 5.74 -22.74 -2.05
N GLN A 411 5.35 -23.20 -3.25
CA GLN A 411 5.62 -22.46 -4.48
C GLN A 411 4.71 -21.24 -4.60
N ASP A 412 3.45 -21.39 -4.23
CA ASP A 412 2.48 -20.27 -4.26
C ASP A 412 2.89 -19.14 -3.30
N ALA A 413 3.34 -19.49 -2.08
CA ALA A 413 3.91 -18.52 -1.14
C ALA A 413 5.14 -17.80 -1.73
N LYS A 414 6.05 -18.54 -2.37
CA LYS A 414 7.22 -17.94 -3.04
C LYS A 414 6.83 -16.99 -4.16
N ASP A 415 5.88 -17.38 -5.00
CA ASP A 415 5.43 -16.58 -6.14
C ASP A 415 4.78 -15.28 -5.65
N TYR A 416 3.98 -15.34 -4.58
CA TYR A 416 3.37 -14.19 -3.94
C TYR A 416 4.41 -13.23 -3.36
N ILE A 417 5.33 -13.72 -2.52
CA ILE A 417 6.36 -12.92 -1.87
C ILE A 417 7.29 -12.30 -2.92
N GLN A 418 7.70 -13.10 -3.92
CA GLN A 418 8.57 -12.60 -5.00
C GLN A 418 7.89 -11.47 -5.77
N ASN A 419 6.59 -11.60 -6.10
CA ASN A 419 5.87 -10.53 -6.78
C ASN A 419 5.79 -9.26 -5.91
N THR A 420 5.62 -9.39 -4.60
CA THR A 420 5.64 -8.25 -3.66
C THR A 420 7.00 -7.54 -3.68
N LEU A 421 8.10 -8.30 -3.69
CA LEU A 421 9.45 -7.74 -3.80
C LEU A 421 9.69 -7.10 -5.18
N ASP A 422 9.22 -7.74 -6.26
CA ASP A 422 9.32 -7.21 -7.62
C ASP A 422 8.60 -5.86 -7.78
N VAL A 423 7.44 -5.67 -7.12
CA VAL A 423 6.77 -4.37 -7.05
C VAL A 423 7.61 -3.37 -6.26
N THR A 424 8.11 -3.78 -5.09
CA THR A 424 8.84 -2.91 -4.16
C THR A 424 10.12 -2.35 -4.79
N ASP A 425 10.87 -3.19 -5.49
CA ASP A 425 12.18 -2.85 -6.05
C ASP A 425 12.13 -2.51 -7.55
N HIS A 426 10.92 -2.39 -8.14
CA HIS A 426 10.81 -2.04 -9.55
C HIS A 426 11.32 -0.61 -9.82
N PRO A 427 12.17 -0.38 -10.82
CA PRO A 427 12.77 0.94 -11.07
C PRO A 427 11.74 2.04 -11.39
N ASN A 428 10.57 1.67 -11.92
CA ASN A 428 9.48 2.59 -12.24
C ASN A 428 8.37 2.58 -11.19
N SER A 429 8.60 2.03 -9.99
CA SER A 429 7.61 2.05 -8.92
C SER A 429 7.17 3.47 -8.59
N VAL A 430 5.87 3.64 -8.45
CA VAL A 430 5.24 4.91 -8.08
C VAL A 430 4.87 4.83 -6.61
N ILE A 431 5.34 5.80 -5.84
CA ILE A 431 4.91 6.01 -4.46
C ILE A 431 3.94 7.19 -4.38
N ASP A 432 3.01 7.12 -3.44
CA ASP A 432 2.10 8.22 -3.17
C ASP A 432 2.83 9.49 -2.75
N VAL A 433 2.31 10.62 -3.18
CA VAL A 433 2.89 11.94 -2.92
C VAL A 433 2.86 12.24 -1.42
N ARG A 434 4.00 12.61 -0.84
CA ARG A 434 4.16 12.99 0.56
C ARG A 434 4.41 14.49 0.68
N ILE A 435 3.37 15.27 0.59
CA ILE A 435 3.39 16.73 0.75
C ILE A 435 2.31 17.17 1.74
N PRO A 436 2.46 18.29 2.44
CA PRO A 436 1.41 18.82 3.31
C PRO A 436 0.10 19.03 2.54
N GLY A 437 -1.00 18.61 3.16
CA GLY A 437 -2.34 18.71 2.57
C GLY A 437 -2.63 17.69 1.47
N VAL A 438 -1.90 16.59 1.39
CA VAL A 438 -2.07 15.56 0.34
C VAL A 438 -3.52 15.05 0.23
N SER A 439 -4.22 14.87 1.35
CA SER A 439 -5.63 14.45 1.35
C SER A 439 -6.56 15.47 0.66
N ASP A 440 -6.28 16.77 0.77
CA ASP A 440 -7.07 17.80 0.07
C ASP A 440 -6.90 17.70 -1.46
N TYR A 441 -5.70 17.37 -1.96
CA TYR A 441 -5.45 17.16 -3.39
C TYR A 441 -6.17 15.92 -3.91
N PHE A 442 -6.00 14.77 -3.27
CA PHE A 442 -6.45 13.49 -3.82
C PHE A 442 -7.86 13.13 -3.37
N GLU A 443 -8.14 13.05 -2.08
CA GLU A 443 -9.46 12.69 -1.56
C GLU A 443 -10.47 13.84 -1.72
N GLY A 444 -10.04 15.07 -1.45
CA GLY A 444 -10.88 16.26 -1.51
C GLY A 444 -11.23 16.71 -2.91
N ILE A 445 -10.29 16.65 -3.86
CA ILE A 445 -10.45 17.15 -5.24
C ILE A 445 -10.48 16.01 -6.24
N TYR A 446 -9.37 15.27 -6.39
CA TYR A 446 -9.23 14.31 -7.49
C TYR A 446 -10.29 13.21 -7.49
N GLU A 447 -10.57 12.60 -6.34
CA GLU A 447 -11.54 11.51 -6.25
C GLU A 447 -12.96 11.93 -6.66
N VAL A 448 -13.35 13.17 -6.39
CA VAL A 448 -14.65 13.71 -6.84
C VAL A 448 -14.78 13.67 -8.34
N TYR A 449 -13.75 14.12 -9.05
CA TYR A 449 -13.72 14.15 -10.51
C TYR A 449 -13.49 12.75 -11.12
N LEU A 450 -12.71 11.90 -10.46
CA LEU A 450 -12.56 10.51 -10.85
C LEU A 450 -13.92 9.80 -10.90
N ILE A 451 -14.74 9.94 -9.88
CA ILE A 451 -16.08 9.33 -9.87
C ILE A 451 -16.95 9.89 -11.01
N SER A 452 -16.85 11.18 -11.33
CA SER A 452 -17.57 11.76 -12.47
C SER A 452 -17.12 11.19 -13.83
N ILE A 453 -15.85 10.80 -13.96
CA ILE A 453 -15.33 10.07 -15.14
C ILE A 453 -15.90 8.66 -15.18
N LEU A 454 -15.76 7.90 -14.09
CA LEU A 454 -16.17 6.49 -14.03
C LEU A 454 -17.69 6.32 -14.21
N SER A 455 -18.49 7.28 -13.71
CA SER A 455 -19.95 7.32 -13.95
C SER A 455 -20.34 7.74 -15.37
N GLY A 456 -19.41 8.28 -16.15
CA GLY A 456 -19.68 8.84 -17.49
C GLY A 456 -20.36 10.21 -17.47
N GLU A 457 -20.40 10.91 -16.33
CA GLU A 457 -20.93 12.27 -16.21
C GLU A 457 -20.03 13.27 -16.95
N LYS A 458 -18.70 13.08 -16.87
CA LYS A 458 -17.70 13.91 -17.54
C LYS A 458 -16.75 13.07 -18.38
N SER A 459 -16.23 13.65 -19.46
CA SER A 459 -15.08 13.06 -20.14
C SER A 459 -13.82 13.16 -19.25
N PRO A 460 -12.86 12.24 -19.40
CA PRO A 460 -11.60 12.31 -18.64
C PRO A 460 -10.89 13.65 -18.79
N GLN A 461 -10.82 14.23 -19.98
CA GLN A 461 -10.17 15.51 -20.21
C GLN A 461 -10.86 16.66 -19.46
N GLU A 462 -12.20 16.78 -19.58
CA GLU A 462 -12.96 17.84 -18.89
C GLU A 462 -12.83 17.77 -17.37
N ALA A 463 -12.85 16.56 -16.81
CA ALA A 463 -12.71 16.35 -15.39
C ALA A 463 -11.28 16.68 -14.92
N LEU A 464 -10.27 16.19 -15.61
CA LEU A 464 -8.88 16.41 -15.24
C LEU A 464 -8.41 17.86 -15.42
N ASP A 465 -8.98 18.60 -16.38
CA ASP A 465 -8.75 20.06 -16.51
C ASP A 465 -9.27 20.82 -15.27
N GLN A 466 -10.40 20.38 -14.68
CA GLN A 466 -10.88 20.96 -13.42
C GLN A 466 -9.99 20.56 -12.25
N VAL A 467 -9.56 19.29 -12.17
CA VAL A 467 -8.61 18.84 -11.14
C VAL A 467 -7.34 19.70 -11.20
N ALA A 468 -6.74 19.87 -12.38
CA ALA A 468 -5.52 20.66 -12.54
C ALA A 468 -5.70 22.09 -12.04
N LYS A 469 -6.81 22.73 -12.41
CA LYS A 469 -7.14 24.09 -11.97
C LYS A 469 -7.31 24.19 -10.45
N GLU A 470 -7.98 23.23 -9.82
CA GLU A 470 -8.20 23.23 -8.37
C GLU A 470 -6.94 22.87 -7.59
N TRP A 471 -6.11 21.96 -8.12
CA TRP A 471 -4.81 21.64 -7.55
C TRP A 471 -3.86 22.84 -7.59
N ASP A 472 -3.81 23.56 -8.70
CA ASP A 472 -3.02 24.81 -8.83
C ASP A 472 -3.42 25.85 -7.80
N ALA A 473 -4.74 26.09 -7.65
CA ALA A 473 -5.27 27.01 -6.63
C ALA A 473 -5.01 26.52 -5.18
N LEU A 474 -5.00 25.20 -4.95
CA LEU A 474 -4.65 24.62 -3.64
C LEU A 474 -3.16 24.80 -3.34
N THR A 475 -2.30 24.58 -4.32
CA THR A 475 -0.85 24.77 -4.21
C THR A 475 -0.51 26.21 -3.82
N GLU A 476 -1.14 27.23 -4.44
CA GLU A 476 -0.97 28.64 -4.05
C GLU A 476 -1.42 28.89 -2.61
N ARG A 477 -2.53 28.29 -2.19
CA ARG A 477 -3.07 28.47 -0.85
C ARG A 477 -2.20 27.83 0.24
N LEU A 478 -1.47 26.76 -0.11
CA LEU A 478 -0.57 26.03 0.78
C LEU A 478 0.89 26.50 0.72
N ASP A 479 1.17 27.64 0.07
CA ASP A 479 2.50 28.18 -0.19
C ASP A 479 3.28 27.33 -1.20
N ARG A 480 3.22 27.74 -2.48
CA ARG A 480 3.82 27.04 -3.63
C ARG A 480 5.30 26.72 -3.43
N ASP A 481 6.09 27.67 -2.94
CA ASP A 481 7.52 27.47 -2.75
C ASP A 481 7.79 26.35 -1.73
N ASN A 482 7.01 26.32 -0.66
CA ASN A 482 7.07 25.27 0.34
C ASN A 482 6.63 23.92 -0.24
N GLN A 483 5.56 23.88 -1.03
CA GLN A 483 5.10 22.65 -1.71
C GLN A 483 6.16 22.12 -2.70
N VAL A 484 6.83 22.99 -3.44
CA VAL A 484 7.95 22.61 -4.32
C VAL A 484 9.07 21.95 -3.52
N ASP A 485 9.46 22.55 -2.39
CA ASP A 485 10.51 22.00 -1.53
C ASP A 485 10.15 20.60 -1.01
N PHE A 486 8.93 20.40 -0.53
CA PHE A 486 8.45 19.09 -0.07
C PHE A 486 8.39 18.07 -1.22
N TYR A 487 7.88 18.46 -2.38
CA TYR A 487 7.75 17.55 -3.50
C TYR A 487 9.10 17.14 -4.10
N GLN A 488 10.04 18.08 -4.24
CA GLN A 488 11.41 17.78 -4.67
C GLN A 488 12.12 16.85 -3.68
N TRP A 489 11.91 17.07 -2.40
CA TRP A 489 12.46 16.20 -1.38
C TRP A 489 11.82 14.81 -1.45
N HIS A 490 10.48 14.71 -1.57
CA HIS A 490 9.77 13.45 -1.76
C HIS A 490 10.32 12.65 -2.95
N LEU A 491 10.63 13.32 -4.04
CA LEU A 491 11.19 12.71 -5.25
C LEU A 491 12.71 12.48 -5.19
N ASN A 492 13.40 12.90 -4.14
CA ASN A 492 14.87 12.95 -4.08
C ASN A 492 15.46 13.68 -5.29
N TYR A 493 14.82 14.76 -5.73
CA TYR A 493 15.18 15.53 -6.92
C TYR A 493 16.42 16.42 -6.67
N ARG A 494 16.69 16.77 -5.42
CA ARG A 494 17.87 17.55 -4.99
C ARG A 494 19.03 16.69 -4.55
#